data_4933fd00557349f9ace8e00962706c91
#
_entry.id   4933fd00557349f9ace8e00962706c91
#
_cell.length_a   1.000
_cell.length_b   1.000
_cell.length_c   1.000
_cell.angle_alpha   90.00
_cell.angle_beta   90.00
_cell.angle_gamma   90.00
#
_symmetry.space_group_name_H-M   'P 1'
#
loop_
_entity.id
_entity.type
_entity.pdbx_description
1 polymer ?
#
loop_
_entity_poly.entity_id
_entity_poly.type
_entity_poly.pdbx_seq_one_letter_code
_entity_poly.pdbx_strand_id
1 'polypeptide(L)'
;MPLSHSTDALKWFHLIAREKIVTQSIRSYKCEQNEISWDILRTDLIHDVCSGNKFFKLRYYLEDAITNGHDAVHTFGGAWSNHIVATAFSAQACGLSSTGYIRGEEPAVWSQTLKDAQAYGMKLVFLTRTAFDQEASSTFQLPTSTLIPMGGHGEKGAKGASEILHYAAHRNYTHIFCAAGTGTMAAGLCQTAGEAQVWVVNVVSANNPITNNLLTYIKALTPNATPTILNSTFGGFAKSSPALINFMNRFHQQNSIPTDFVYTARLMFAIEDLLHKKVLPKGSRILAIHSGGLQGNNSLKSGLLGF
;
A
#
# COMPACT_ATOMS: atom_id res chain seq x y z
N MET A 1 -9.13 -14.72 35.58
CA MET A 1 -10.31 -14.67 34.71
C MET A 1 -9.82 -14.29 33.33
N PRO A 2 -10.00 -15.09 32.29
CA PRO A 2 -9.62 -14.70 30.94
C PRO A 2 -10.60 -13.62 30.46
N LEU A 3 -10.07 -12.46 30.13
CA LEU A 3 -10.79 -11.35 29.52
C LEU A 3 -11.44 -11.85 28.21
N SER A 4 -12.68 -11.45 28.00
CA SER A 4 -13.45 -11.71 26.78
C SER A 4 -12.83 -10.95 25.59
N HIS A 5 -11.74 -11.47 25.05
CA HIS A 5 -10.94 -10.81 24.00
C HIS A 5 -11.60 -10.76 22.60
N SER A 6 -12.75 -11.44 22.40
CA SER A 6 -13.32 -11.58 21.05
C SER A 6 -14.11 -10.37 20.53
N THR A 7 -14.65 -9.54 21.44
CA THR A 7 -15.48 -8.37 21.03
C THR A 7 -14.68 -7.08 20.88
N ASP A 8 -13.58 -6.90 21.64
CA ASP A 8 -12.77 -5.70 21.60
C ASP A 8 -11.81 -5.65 20.39
N ALA A 9 -11.38 -6.79 19.91
CA ALA A 9 -10.55 -6.90 18.71
C ALA A 9 -11.23 -6.36 17.45
N LEU A 10 -12.55 -6.47 17.39
CA LEU A 10 -13.33 -5.93 16.28
C LEU A 10 -13.50 -4.40 16.34
N LYS A 11 -13.18 -3.75 17.46
CA LYS A 11 -13.27 -2.28 17.60
C LYS A 11 -12.34 -1.57 16.60
N TRP A 12 -11.17 -2.11 16.30
CA TRP A 12 -10.28 -1.55 15.28
C TRP A 12 -10.96 -1.40 13.93
N PHE A 13 -11.77 -2.40 13.51
CA PHE A 13 -12.52 -2.33 12.25
C PHE A 13 -13.58 -1.23 12.24
N HIS A 14 -14.09 -0.84 13.41
CA HIS A 14 -15.07 0.25 13.54
C HIS A 14 -14.43 1.64 13.53
N LEU A 15 -13.10 1.74 13.78
CA LEU A 15 -12.38 3.01 13.67
C LEU A 15 -12.09 3.39 12.20
N ILE A 16 -12.27 2.46 11.30
CA ILE A 16 -11.98 2.62 9.87
C ILE A 16 -13.29 2.88 9.11
N ALA A 17 -13.38 4.05 8.53
CA ALA A 17 -14.56 4.51 7.80
C ALA A 17 -14.64 3.88 6.40
N ARG A 18 -14.92 2.57 6.33
CA ARG A 18 -15.00 1.82 5.05
C ARG A 18 -16.08 2.34 4.12
N GLU A 19 -17.13 2.94 4.66
CA GLU A 19 -18.19 3.63 3.93
C GLU A 19 -17.70 4.85 3.14
N LYS A 20 -16.51 5.38 3.47
CA LYS A 20 -15.85 6.45 2.71
C LYS A 20 -15.13 5.95 1.46
N ILE A 21 -14.98 4.64 1.28
CA ILE A 21 -14.40 4.11 0.04
C ILE A 21 -15.38 4.38 -1.09
N VAL A 22 -14.97 5.21 -2.02
CA VAL A 22 -15.78 5.57 -3.18
C VAL A 22 -15.02 5.30 -4.47
N THR A 23 -15.76 5.06 -5.53
CA THR A 23 -15.23 4.99 -6.89
C THR A 23 -15.43 6.34 -7.55
N GLN A 24 -14.32 7.04 -7.85
CA GLN A 24 -14.31 8.37 -8.47
C GLN A 24 -13.92 8.26 -9.94
N SER A 25 -14.78 8.73 -10.83
CA SER A 25 -14.50 8.72 -12.28
C SER A 25 -13.58 9.87 -12.66
N ILE A 26 -12.61 9.56 -13.51
CA ILE A 26 -11.67 10.53 -14.09
C ILE A 26 -12.18 10.97 -15.45
N ARG A 27 -12.36 12.28 -15.59
CA ARG A 27 -12.69 12.87 -16.89
C ARG A 27 -11.40 13.34 -17.54
N SER A 28 -11.10 12.80 -18.70
CA SER A 28 -9.95 13.23 -19.49
C SER A 28 -10.29 13.13 -20.98
N TYR A 29 -9.85 14.14 -21.73
CA TYR A 29 -9.99 14.15 -23.18
C TYR A 29 -9.42 12.88 -23.85
N LYS A 30 -8.37 12.29 -23.26
CA LYS A 30 -7.77 11.04 -23.76
C LYS A 30 -8.67 9.84 -23.53
N CYS A 31 -9.42 9.81 -22.45
CA CYS A 31 -10.41 8.76 -22.22
C CYS A 31 -11.53 8.85 -23.27
N GLU A 32 -12.04 10.05 -23.53
CA GLU A 32 -13.08 10.28 -24.53
C GLU A 32 -12.62 9.89 -25.93
N GLN A 33 -11.43 10.35 -26.36
CA GLN A 33 -10.86 10.00 -27.67
C GLN A 33 -10.68 8.50 -27.90
N ASN A 34 -10.40 7.74 -26.86
CA ASN A 34 -10.15 6.30 -26.94
C ASN A 34 -11.39 5.47 -26.57
N GLU A 35 -12.53 6.09 -26.26
CA GLU A 35 -13.73 5.42 -25.75
C GLU A 35 -13.43 4.57 -24.50
N ILE A 36 -12.57 5.06 -23.61
CA ILE A 36 -12.12 4.39 -22.39
C ILE A 36 -12.74 5.09 -21.18
N SER A 37 -13.22 4.32 -20.21
CA SER A 37 -13.57 4.84 -18.89
C SER A 37 -12.43 4.58 -17.91
N TRP A 38 -12.15 5.55 -17.03
CA TRP A 38 -11.13 5.45 -15.99
C TRP A 38 -11.71 5.89 -14.65
N ASP A 39 -11.75 4.95 -13.72
CA ASP A 39 -12.19 5.15 -12.36
C ASP A 39 -11.04 4.92 -11.38
N ILE A 40 -11.10 5.59 -10.24
CA ILE A 40 -10.16 5.39 -9.12
C ILE A 40 -10.95 4.92 -7.90
N LEU A 41 -10.56 3.79 -7.34
CA LEU A 41 -11.07 3.33 -6.05
C LEU A 41 -10.29 4.02 -4.94
N ARG A 42 -10.95 4.90 -4.20
CA ARG A 42 -10.40 5.81 -3.21
C ARG A 42 -10.29 5.14 -1.84
N THR A 43 -9.44 4.10 -1.74
CA THR A 43 -9.17 3.43 -0.46
C THR A 43 -8.32 4.30 0.48
N ASP A 44 -7.75 5.39 -0.01
CA ASP A 44 -7.04 6.39 0.77
C ASP A 44 -7.95 7.14 1.76
N LEU A 45 -9.26 7.21 1.51
CA LEU A 45 -10.22 7.96 2.32
C LEU A 45 -10.66 7.24 3.60
N ILE A 46 -10.28 6.00 3.79
CA ILE A 46 -10.77 5.19 4.91
C ILE A 46 -10.24 5.64 6.27
N HIS A 47 -9.02 6.18 6.33
CA HIS A 47 -8.39 6.70 7.53
C HIS A 47 -7.09 7.45 7.20
N ASP A 48 -6.75 8.49 7.94
CA ASP A 48 -5.59 9.34 7.66
C ASP A 48 -4.24 8.60 7.85
N VAL A 49 -4.17 7.69 8.83
CA VAL A 49 -2.95 6.97 9.19
C VAL A 49 -2.91 5.57 8.60
N CYS A 50 -3.91 4.75 8.93
CA CYS A 50 -4.01 3.37 8.42
C CYS A 50 -4.85 3.36 7.13
N SER A 51 -4.39 4.07 6.11
CA SER A 51 -5.12 4.26 4.86
C SER A 51 -4.77 3.21 3.80
N GLY A 52 -5.66 3.11 2.83
CA GLY A 52 -5.44 2.33 1.61
C GLY A 52 -5.13 0.87 1.90
N ASN A 53 -4.17 0.35 1.16
CA ASN A 53 -3.80 -1.07 1.23
C ASN A 53 -3.27 -1.53 2.58
N LYS A 54 -2.84 -0.61 3.47
CA LYS A 54 -2.28 -1.00 4.77
C LYS A 54 -3.34 -1.54 5.70
N PHE A 55 -4.53 -0.94 5.71
CA PHE A 55 -5.67 -1.46 6.44
C PHE A 55 -5.94 -2.91 6.07
N PHE A 56 -6.13 -3.18 4.78
CA PHE A 56 -6.45 -4.52 4.28
C PHE A 56 -5.36 -5.54 4.59
N LYS A 57 -4.09 -5.16 4.38
CA LYS A 57 -2.96 -6.06 4.57
C LYS A 57 -2.67 -6.40 6.03
N LEU A 58 -2.91 -5.46 6.95
CA LEU A 58 -2.71 -5.67 8.39
C LEU A 58 -3.80 -6.52 9.02
N ARG A 59 -5.00 -6.52 8.46
CA ARG A 59 -6.20 -7.13 9.02
C ARG A 59 -5.95 -8.54 9.55
N TYR A 60 -5.57 -9.46 8.69
CA TYR A 60 -5.43 -10.87 9.08
C TYR A 60 -4.24 -11.18 9.96
N TYR A 61 -3.22 -10.31 9.98
CA TYR A 61 -2.13 -10.40 10.96
C TYR A 61 -2.59 -10.02 12.36
N LEU A 62 -3.40 -8.98 12.48
CA LEU A 62 -3.94 -8.53 13.76
C LEU A 62 -5.01 -9.48 14.29
N GLU A 63 -5.92 -9.95 13.43
CA GLU A 63 -6.89 -10.99 13.78
C GLU A 63 -6.18 -12.25 14.31
N ASP A 64 -5.10 -12.67 13.66
CA ASP A 64 -4.30 -13.83 14.06
C ASP A 64 -3.59 -13.60 15.40
N ALA A 65 -2.98 -12.42 15.61
CA ALA A 65 -2.36 -12.07 16.88
C ALA A 65 -3.37 -12.19 18.04
N ILE A 66 -4.55 -11.63 17.87
CA ILE A 66 -5.60 -11.63 18.89
C ILE A 66 -6.16 -13.03 19.13
N THR A 67 -6.42 -13.78 18.06
CA THR A 67 -6.96 -15.16 18.15
C THR A 67 -5.99 -16.10 18.85
N ASN A 68 -4.68 -15.91 18.66
CA ASN A 68 -3.65 -16.70 19.34
C ASN A 68 -3.34 -16.19 20.76
N GLY A 69 -4.03 -15.15 21.24
CA GLY A 69 -3.79 -14.58 22.56
C GLY A 69 -2.44 -13.88 22.70
N HIS A 70 -1.88 -13.40 21.59
CA HIS A 70 -0.64 -12.61 21.60
C HIS A 70 -0.92 -11.21 22.16
N ASP A 71 0.03 -10.64 22.87
CA ASP A 71 -0.02 -9.31 23.48
C ASP A 71 0.79 -8.26 22.71
N ALA A 72 1.56 -8.69 21.70
CA ALA A 72 2.46 -7.84 20.95
C ALA A 72 2.52 -8.18 19.45
N VAL A 73 2.84 -7.17 18.65
CA VAL A 73 3.21 -7.33 17.24
C VAL A 73 4.57 -6.69 16.96
N HIS A 74 5.31 -7.30 16.06
CA HIS A 74 6.61 -6.82 15.60
C HIS A 74 6.58 -6.61 14.09
N THR A 75 7.28 -5.59 13.61
CA THR A 75 7.38 -5.36 12.15
C THR A 75 8.68 -4.66 11.78
N PHE A 76 8.97 -4.63 10.48
CA PHE A 76 10.16 -4.07 9.88
C PHE A 76 9.81 -2.95 8.89
N GLY A 77 10.64 -1.90 8.81
CA GLY A 77 10.47 -0.84 7.83
C GLY A 77 11.55 0.23 7.87
N GLY A 78 11.49 1.15 6.90
CA GLY A 78 12.35 2.34 6.91
C GLY A 78 11.73 3.51 7.66
N ALA A 79 12.53 4.56 7.89
CA ALA A 79 12.14 5.76 8.64
C ALA A 79 10.93 6.55 8.06
N TRP A 80 10.57 6.33 6.79
CA TRP A 80 9.43 6.95 6.11
C TRP A 80 8.35 5.94 5.71
N SER A 81 8.35 4.77 6.37
CA SER A 81 7.47 3.67 5.99
C SER A 81 6.03 3.89 6.46
N ASN A 82 5.10 4.02 5.51
CA ASN A 82 3.66 4.03 5.80
C ASN A 82 3.19 2.75 6.52
N HIS A 83 3.95 1.66 6.40
CA HIS A 83 3.64 0.41 7.09
C HIS A 83 3.94 0.50 8.58
N ILE A 84 5.05 1.12 8.97
CA ILE A 84 5.44 1.31 10.37
C ILE A 84 4.35 2.05 11.14
N VAL A 85 3.95 3.23 10.67
CA VAL A 85 2.95 4.03 11.37
C VAL A 85 1.56 3.40 11.33
N ALA A 86 1.18 2.76 10.23
CA ALA A 86 -0.08 2.05 10.14
C ALA A 86 -0.13 0.86 11.12
N THR A 87 0.97 0.12 11.27
CA THR A 87 1.06 -0.98 12.25
C THR A 87 0.99 -0.45 13.68
N ALA A 88 1.69 0.65 14.01
CA ALA A 88 1.65 1.26 15.32
C ALA A 88 0.23 1.67 15.73
N PHE A 89 -0.44 2.43 14.87
CA PHE A 89 -1.84 2.83 15.04
C PHE A 89 -2.76 1.61 15.23
N SER A 90 -2.66 0.63 14.34
CA SER A 90 -3.55 -0.52 14.35
C SER A 90 -3.34 -1.42 15.57
N ALA A 91 -2.09 -1.61 16.01
CA ALA A 91 -1.76 -2.34 17.23
C ALA A 91 -2.34 -1.65 18.47
N GLN A 92 -2.13 -0.33 18.62
CA GLN A 92 -2.72 0.44 19.71
C GLN A 92 -4.24 0.31 19.75
N ALA A 93 -4.89 0.43 18.59
CA ALA A 93 -6.35 0.31 18.48
C ALA A 93 -6.88 -1.10 18.82
N CYS A 94 -6.03 -2.12 18.68
CA CYS A 94 -6.32 -3.50 19.10
C CYS A 94 -5.92 -3.81 20.55
N GLY A 95 -5.33 -2.86 21.29
CA GLY A 95 -4.79 -3.10 22.64
C GLY A 95 -3.51 -3.92 22.67
N LEU A 96 -2.81 -4.03 21.52
CA LEU A 96 -1.54 -4.75 21.39
C LEU A 96 -0.37 -3.78 21.55
N SER A 97 0.70 -4.22 22.22
CA SER A 97 1.98 -3.53 22.14
C SER A 97 2.61 -3.72 20.75
N SER A 98 3.48 -2.78 20.36
CA SER A 98 4.12 -2.89 19.05
C SER A 98 5.61 -2.52 19.10
N THR A 99 6.42 -3.23 18.30
CA THR A 99 7.83 -2.92 18.08
C THR A 99 8.12 -2.81 16.59
N GLY A 100 8.69 -1.68 16.19
CA GLY A 100 9.15 -1.43 14.83
C GLY A 100 10.66 -1.48 14.73
N TYR A 101 11.20 -2.42 13.95
CA TYR A 101 12.62 -2.48 13.62
C TYR A 101 12.87 -1.57 12.41
N ILE A 102 13.69 -0.54 12.63
CA ILE A 102 13.90 0.54 11.66
C ILE A 102 15.24 0.36 10.95
N ARG A 103 15.24 0.39 9.63
CA ARG A 103 16.42 0.20 8.80
C ARG A 103 17.32 1.44 8.83
N GLY A 104 18.53 1.28 9.30
CA GLY A 104 19.56 2.31 9.45
C GLY A 104 19.74 2.72 10.90
N GLU A 105 20.82 3.47 11.16
CA GLU A 105 21.11 4.05 12.46
C GLU A 105 20.04 5.09 12.81
N GLU A 106 19.90 5.36 14.11
CA GLU A 106 18.98 6.38 14.60
C GLU A 106 19.38 7.76 14.07
N PRO A 107 18.50 8.45 13.31
CA PRO A 107 18.84 9.75 12.77
C PRO A 107 18.75 10.83 13.86
N ALA A 108 19.59 11.87 13.75
CA ALA A 108 19.56 13.01 14.68
C ALA A 108 18.19 13.73 14.68
N VAL A 109 17.47 13.70 13.54
CA VAL A 109 16.11 14.25 13.43
C VAL A 109 15.19 13.17 12.87
N TRP A 110 14.23 12.76 13.68
CA TRP A 110 13.24 11.76 13.29
C TRP A 110 12.28 12.29 12.23
N SER A 111 11.95 11.41 11.29
CA SER A 111 10.87 11.66 10.35
C SER A 111 9.52 11.80 11.08
N GLN A 112 8.56 12.48 10.45
CA GLN A 112 7.22 12.57 11.02
C GLN A 112 6.60 11.17 11.22
N THR A 113 6.82 10.24 10.30
CA THR A 113 6.37 8.85 10.40
C THR A 113 6.87 8.15 11.67
N LEU A 114 8.15 8.35 12.04
CA LEU A 114 8.70 7.76 13.28
C LEU A 114 8.10 8.40 14.53
N LYS A 115 7.93 9.73 14.52
CA LYS A 115 7.29 10.46 15.62
C LYS A 115 5.86 9.99 15.84
N ASP A 116 5.10 9.86 14.75
CA ASP A 116 3.71 9.40 14.80
C ASP A 116 3.64 7.95 15.29
N ALA A 117 4.53 7.06 14.81
CA ALA A 117 4.58 5.67 15.29
C ALA A 117 4.89 5.59 16.79
N GLN A 118 5.82 6.41 17.29
CA GLN A 118 6.11 6.51 18.73
C GLN A 118 4.90 7.06 19.51
N ALA A 119 4.20 8.05 18.98
CA ALA A 119 3.00 8.62 19.60
C ALA A 119 1.87 7.59 19.72
N TYR A 120 1.81 6.61 18.79
CA TYR A 120 0.92 5.44 18.90
C TYR A 120 1.50 4.31 19.79
N GLY A 121 2.53 4.59 20.57
CA GLY A 121 3.08 3.64 21.54
C GLY A 121 4.03 2.60 20.97
N MET A 122 4.45 2.71 19.70
CA MET A 122 5.39 1.76 19.11
C MET A 122 6.80 1.98 19.67
N LYS A 123 7.43 0.89 20.18
CA LYS A 123 8.85 0.87 20.48
C LYS A 123 9.64 0.84 19.17
N LEU A 124 10.54 1.79 18.96
CA LEU A 124 11.41 1.85 17.79
C LEU A 124 12.77 1.29 18.11
N VAL A 125 13.26 0.36 17.30
CA VAL A 125 14.58 -0.28 17.41
C VAL A 125 15.32 -0.05 16.11
N PHE A 126 16.39 0.76 16.15
CA PHE A 126 17.19 1.05 14.97
C PHE A 126 18.24 -0.04 14.76
N LEU A 127 18.31 -0.56 13.54
CA LEU A 127 19.24 -1.60 13.14
C LEU A 127 20.14 -1.11 12.02
N THR A 128 21.43 -1.42 12.08
CA THR A 128 22.30 -1.20 10.92
C THR A 128 21.70 -1.88 9.69
N ARG A 129 22.05 -1.43 8.49
CA ARG A 129 21.50 -2.02 7.25
C ARG A 129 21.75 -3.52 7.17
N THR A 130 22.94 -3.97 7.56
CA THR A 130 23.30 -5.39 7.55
C THR A 130 22.46 -6.19 8.55
N ALA A 131 22.34 -5.72 9.79
CA ALA A 131 21.56 -6.37 10.82
C ALA A 131 20.06 -6.41 10.42
N PHE A 132 19.54 -5.31 9.85
CA PHE A 132 18.17 -5.26 9.37
C PHE A 132 17.91 -6.31 8.27
N ASP A 133 18.78 -6.41 7.28
CA ASP A 133 18.60 -7.33 6.17
C ASP A 133 18.68 -8.80 6.63
N GLN A 134 19.49 -9.09 7.68
CA GLN A 134 19.57 -10.41 8.32
C GLN A 134 18.31 -10.72 9.14
N GLU A 135 17.90 -9.83 10.03
CA GLU A 135 16.75 -10.02 10.91
C GLU A 135 15.43 -10.06 10.14
N ALA A 136 15.24 -9.19 9.13
CA ALA A 136 14.04 -9.16 8.33
C ALA A 136 13.85 -10.41 7.46
N SER A 137 14.92 -11.18 7.21
CA SER A 137 14.89 -12.46 6.50
C SER A 137 14.81 -13.67 7.43
N SER A 138 15.03 -13.47 8.73
CA SER A 138 14.98 -14.54 9.73
C SER A 138 13.53 -14.92 10.07
N THR A 139 13.32 -16.17 10.46
CA THR A 139 12.06 -16.63 11.07
C THR A 139 12.06 -16.25 12.55
N PHE A 140 11.90 -14.96 12.80
CA PHE A 140 11.85 -14.43 14.14
C PHE A 140 10.54 -14.86 14.81
N GLN A 141 10.61 -15.75 15.77
CA GLN A 141 9.46 -16.20 16.55
C GLN A 141 9.62 -15.79 18.00
N LEU A 142 8.65 -15.06 18.51
CA LEU A 142 8.50 -14.78 19.93
C LEU A 142 7.24 -15.49 20.44
N PRO A 143 7.31 -16.16 21.60
CA PRO A 143 6.22 -17.02 22.07
C PRO A 143 4.85 -16.36 22.22
N THR A 144 4.82 -15.05 22.54
CA THR A 144 3.57 -14.30 22.81
C THR A 144 3.38 -13.13 21.85
N SER A 145 4.00 -13.17 20.67
CA SER A 145 3.89 -12.07 19.72
C SER A 145 3.80 -12.54 18.28
N THR A 146 3.20 -11.69 17.43
CA THR A 146 3.07 -11.91 16.00
C THR A 146 4.06 -11.05 15.23
N LEU A 147 4.84 -11.69 14.35
CA LEU A 147 5.63 -10.97 13.35
C LEU A 147 4.73 -10.61 12.16
N ILE A 148 4.64 -9.32 11.87
CA ILE A 148 4.04 -8.77 10.66
C ILE A 148 5.19 -8.46 9.69
N PRO A 149 5.35 -9.19 8.59
CA PRO A 149 6.43 -8.95 7.64
C PRO A 149 6.41 -7.54 7.06
N MET A 150 7.56 -7.04 6.65
CA MET A 150 7.73 -5.70 6.09
C MET A 150 6.68 -5.41 5.00
N GLY A 151 5.95 -4.30 5.15
CA GLY A 151 4.89 -3.91 4.23
C GLY A 151 3.63 -4.77 4.28
N GLY A 152 3.45 -5.64 5.28
CA GLY A 152 2.36 -6.62 5.37
C GLY A 152 2.45 -7.68 4.27
N HIS A 153 3.69 -8.14 4.00
CA HIS A 153 4.01 -9.12 2.97
C HIS A 153 3.53 -10.52 3.35
N GLY A 154 3.07 -11.32 2.39
CA GLY A 154 2.72 -12.73 2.58
C GLY A 154 1.24 -13.04 2.34
N GLU A 155 0.86 -14.29 2.61
CA GLU A 155 -0.49 -14.81 2.33
C GLU A 155 -1.59 -14.04 3.06
N LYS A 156 -1.41 -13.74 4.36
CA LYS A 156 -2.36 -12.96 5.15
C LYS A 156 -2.56 -11.56 4.58
N GLY A 157 -1.46 -10.92 4.14
CA GLY A 157 -1.53 -9.63 3.46
C GLY A 157 -2.22 -9.70 2.10
N ALA A 158 -1.98 -10.74 1.31
CA ALA A 158 -2.65 -10.96 0.03
C ALA A 158 -4.14 -11.25 0.24
N LYS A 159 -4.49 -12.10 1.23
CA LYS A 159 -5.88 -12.35 1.62
C LYS A 159 -6.61 -11.06 2.01
N GLY A 160 -5.97 -10.18 2.80
CA GLY A 160 -6.57 -8.87 3.10
C GLY A 160 -6.74 -8.02 1.85
N ALA A 161 -5.72 -7.94 1.01
CA ALA A 161 -5.76 -7.15 -0.21
C ALA A 161 -6.81 -7.66 -1.24
N SER A 162 -7.18 -8.94 -1.22
CA SER A 162 -8.23 -9.48 -2.08
C SER A 162 -9.62 -8.89 -1.80
N GLU A 163 -9.83 -8.34 -0.60
CA GLU A 163 -11.09 -7.69 -0.22
C GLU A 163 -11.25 -6.28 -0.83
N ILE A 164 -10.19 -5.68 -1.35
CA ILE A 164 -10.23 -4.30 -1.88
C ILE A 164 -11.29 -4.16 -2.98
N LEU A 165 -11.38 -5.14 -3.88
CA LEU A 165 -12.31 -5.07 -5.01
C LEU A 165 -13.79 -5.20 -4.62
N HIS A 166 -14.11 -5.70 -3.41
CA HIS A 166 -15.48 -5.71 -2.92
C HIS A 166 -16.08 -4.30 -2.74
N TYR A 167 -15.23 -3.29 -2.63
CA TYR A 167 -15.63 -1.89 -2.50
C TYR A 167 -15.72 -1.15 -3.84
N ALA A 168 -15.34 -1.80 -4.94
CA ALA A 168 -15.47 -1.19 -6.25
C ALA A 168 -16.95 -1.18 -6.68
N ALA A 169 -17.37 -0.12 -7.37
CA ALA A 169 -18.68 -0.11 -8.00
C ALA A 169 -18.77 -1.26 -9.02
N HIS A 170 -19.95 -1.89 -9.14
CA HIS A 170 -20.20 -3.00 -10.08
C HIS A 170 -20.23 -2.48 -11.52
N ARG A 171 -19.07 -2.25 -12.14
CA ARG A 171 -18.93 -1.66 -13.49
C ARG A 171 -18.22 -2.58 -14.50
N ASN A 172 -18.14 -3.87 -14.27
CA ASN A 172 -17.51 -4.84 -15.19
C ASN A 172 -16.16 -4.33 -15.73
N TYR A 173 -15.22 -3.97 -14.84
CA TYR A 173 -13.90 -3.48 -15.24
C TYR A 173 -13.16 -4.52 -16.08
N THR A 174 -12.46 -4.05 -17.11
CA THR A 174 -11.62 -4.90 -17.97
C THR A 174 -10.17 -4.87 -17.54
N HIS A 175 -9.76 -3.80 -16.87
CA HIS A 175 -8.37 -3.59 -16.43
C HIS A 175 -8.36 -3.02 -15.01
N ILE A 176 -7.58 -3.65 -14.13
CA ILE A 176 -7.37 -3.22 -12.75
C ILE A 176 -5.90 -2.84 -12.61
N PHE A 177 -5.63 -1.59 -12.23
CA PHE A 177 -4.29 -1.06 -12.09
C PHE A 177 -3.91 -0.86 -10.63
N CYS A 178 -2.70 -1.28 -10.26
CA CYS A 178 -2.14 -1.04 -8.94
C CYS A 178 -0.65 -0.77 -8.98
N ALA A 179 -0.14 -0.01 -7.98
CA ALA A 179 1.30 0.15 -7.77
C ALA A 179 1.83 -0.95 -6.85
N ALA A 180 3.03 -1.45 -7.13
CA ALA A 180 3.66 -2.49 -6.32
C ALA A 180 5.07 -2.13 -5.86
N GLY A 181 5.30 -2.31 -4.55
CA GLY A 181 6.62 -2.54 -3.97
C GLY A 181 6.87 -4.04 -3.83
N THR A 182 6.23 -4.69 -2.85
CA THR A 182 6.38 -6.14 -2.57
C THR A 182 5.48 -7.04 -3.41
N GLY A 183 4.54 -6.51 -4.20
CA GLY A 183 3.60 -7.31 -4.98
C GLY A 183 2.41 -7.91 -4.22
N THR A 184 2.38 -7.84 -2.90
CA THR A 184 1.33 -8.46 -2.07
C THR A 184 -0.08 -7.97 -2.41
N MET A 185 -0.25 -6.65 -2.63
CA MET A 185 -1.56 -6.11 -3.04
C MET A 185 -1.96 -6.64 -4.42
N ALA A 186 -1.02 -6.68 -5.37
CA ALA A 186 -1.27 -7.22 -6.69
C ALA A 186 -1.69 -8.69 -6.65
N ALA A 187 -1.02 -9.50 -5.81
CA ALA A 187 -1.41 -10.90 -5.60
C ALA A 187 -2.85 -11.02 -5.08
N GLY A 188 -3.22 -10.22 -4.08
CA GLY A 188 -4.60 -10.22 -3.57
C GLY A 188 -5.62 -9.78 -4.62
N LEU A 189 -5.35 -8.71 -5.38
CA LEU A 189 -6.23 -8.27 -6.46
C LEU A 189 -6.43 -9.35 -7.52
N CYS A 190 -5.36 -10.09 -7.88
CA CYS A 190 -5.46 -11.20 -8.84
C CYS A 190 -6.40 -12.33 -8.36
N GLN A 191 -6.60 -12.50 -7.04
CA GLN A 191 -7.51 -13.52 -6.50
C GLN A 191 -8.98 -13.18 -6.76
N THR A 192 -9.33 -11.90 -6.91
CA THR A 192 -10.72 -11.44 -6.98
C THR A 192 -11.01 -10.58 -8.22
N ALA A 193 -10.05 -10.45 -9.12
CA ALA A 193 -10.19 -9.65 -10.34
C ALA A 193 -11.21 -10.22 -11.35
N GLY A 194 -11.61 -11.49 -11.21
CA GLY A 194 -12.46 -12.16 -12.18
C GLY A 194 -11.78 -12.22 -13.55
N GLU A 195 -12.47 -11.76 -14.59
CA GLU A 195 -11.94 -11.70 -15.97
C GLU A 195 -11.09 -10.45 -16.25
N ALA A 196 -11.04 -9.50 -15.32
CA ALA A 196 -10.27 -8.28 -15.53
C ALA A 196 -8.76 -8.56 -15.48
N GLN A 197 -8.03 -7.96 -16.41
CA GLN A 197 -6.57 -8.01 -16.40
C GLN A 197 -5.99 -7.13 -15.31
N VAL A 198 -5.13 -7.68 -14.46
CA VAL A 198 -4.42 -6.91 -13.43
C VAL A 198 -3.11 -6.38 -14.02
N TRP A 199 -2.95 -5.04 -13.98
CA TRP A 199 -1.78 -4.33 -14.43
C TRP A 199 -1.05 -3.74 -13.21
N VAL A 200 0.23 -4.04 -13.09
CA VAL A 200 1.03 -3.74 -11.91
C VAL A 200 2.16 -2.80 -12.28
N VAL A 201 2.12 -1.58 -11.76
CA VAL A 201 3.22 -0.63 -11.92
C VAL A 201 4.26 -0.90 -10.84
N ASN A 202 5.38 -1.48 -11.24
CA ASN A 202 6.54 -1.71 -10.38
C ASN A 202 7.24 -0.37 -10.10
N VAL A 203 7.20 0.08 -8.85
CA VAL A 203 7.80 1.36 -8.43
C VAL A 203 9.19 1.22 -7.82
N VAL A 204 9.64 -0.02 -7.63
CA VAL A 204 10.99 -0.34 -7.14
C VAL A 204 11.91 -0.53 -8.35
N SER A 205 13.17 -0.11 -8.22
CA SER A 205 14.14 -0.22 -9.33
C SER A 205 14.23 -1.64 -9.87
N ALA A 206 14.30 -1.78 -11.19
CA ALA A 206 14.51 -3.06 -11.87
C ALA A 206 15.77 -3.83 -11.39
N ASN A 207 16.73 -3.13 -10.77
CA ASN A 207 17.95 -3.73 -10.22
C ASN A 207 17.78 -4.20 -8.76
N ASN A 208 16.59 -4.13 -8.17
CA ASN A 208 16.35 -4.63 -6.82
C ASN A 208 16.01 -6.13 -6.89
N PRO A 209 16.70 -7.02 -6.16
CA PRO A 209 16.44 -8.46 -6.16
C PRO A 209 14.98 -8.84 -5.84
N ILE A 210 14.32 -8.07 -4.97
CA ILE A 210 12.90 -8.29 -4.60
C ILE A 210 11.99 -8.08 -5.82
N THR A 211 12.32 -7.16 -6.71
CA THR A 211 11.46 -6.77 -7.83
C THR A 211 11.79 -7.48 -9.14
N ASN A 212 13.00 -7.99 -9.28
CA ASN A 212 13.32 -8.90 -10.39
C ASN A 212 12.45 -10.17 -10.37
N ASN A 213 11.87 -10.48 -9.21
CA ASN A 213 10.98 -11.61 -8.98
C ASN A 213 9.52 -11.24 -8.68
N LEU A 214 9.09 -10.00 -9.00
CA LEU A 214 7.73 -9.54 -8.67
C LEU A 214 6.64 -10.49 -9.21
N LEU A 215 6.78 -10.92 -10.46
CA LEU A 215 5.86 -11.87 -11.07
C LEU A 215 5.91 -13.24 -10.37
N THR A 216 7.10 -13.75 -10.09
CA THR A 216 7.30 -15.01 -9.35
C THR A 216 6.67 -14.93 -7.97
N TYR A 217 6.85 -13.80 -7.28
CA TYR A 217 6.25 -13.59 -5.96
C TYR A 217 4.72 -13.53 -6.02
N ILE A 218 4.15 -12.83 -7.00
CA ILE A 218 2.69 -12.80 -7.20
C ILE A 218 2.17 -14.21 -7.47
N LYS A 219 2.85 -14.97 -8.33
CA LYS A 219 2.48 -16.36 -8.65
C LYS A 219 2.64 -17.32 -7.48
N ALA A 220 3.59 -17.08 -6.58
CA ALA A 220 3.72 -17.89 -5.36
C ALA A 220 2.49 -17.77 -4.45
N LEU A 221 1.87 -16.60 -4.40
CA LEU A 221 0.64 -16.35 -3.63
C LEU A 221 -0.65 -16.63 -4.41
N THR A 222 -0.58 -16.57 -5.74
CA THR A 222 -1.72 -16.75 -6.64
C THR A 222 -1.22 -17.45 -7.91
N PRO A 223 -1.11 -18.79 -7.91
CA PRO A 223 -0.39 -19.56 -8.96
C PRO A 223 -0.89 -19.32 -10.39
N ASN A 224 -2.19 -19.11 -10.57
CA ASN A 224 -2.81 -18.90 -11.87
C ASN A 224 -2.83 -17.41 -12.31
N ALA A 225 -2.23 -16.50 -11.52
CA ALA A 225 -2.20 -15.10 -11.86
C ALA A 225 -1.29 -14.82 -13.06
N THR A 226 -1.78 -14.02 -13.99
CA THR A 226 -1.04 -13.54 -15.16
C THR A 226 -1.07 -12.01 -15.25
N PRO A 227 -0.56 -11.29 -14.23
CA PRO A 227 -0.58 -9.83 -14.27
C PRO A 227 0.38 -9.29 -15.33
N THR A 228 0.03 -8.16 -15.92
CA THR A 228 0.95 -7.38 -16.75
C THR A 228 1.80 -6.48 -15.87
N ILE A 229 3.13 -6.63 -15.93
CA ILE A 229 4.06 -5.82 -15.13
C ILE A 229 4.59 -4.66 -15.98
N LEU A 230 4.44 -3.44 -15.49
CA LEU A 230 5.01 -2.22 -16.05
C LEU A 230 6.08 -1.67 -15.11
N ASN A 231 7.19 -1.23 -15.64
CA ASN A 231 8.19 -0.52 -14.84
C ASN A 231 7.87 0.98 -14.79
N SER A 232 7.98 1.58 -13.61
CA SER A 232 7.84 3.03 -13.46
C SER A 232 8.91 3.78 -14.24
N THR A 233 8.52 4.87 -14.92
CA THR A 233 9.40 5.73 -15.71
C THR A 233 10.22 6.70 -14.87
N PHE A 234 9.91 6.88 -13.59
CA PHE A 234 10.51 7.90 -12.71
C PHE A 234 11.64 7.35 -11.83
N GLY A 235 12.60 6.66 -12.41
CA GLY A 235 13.81 6.24 -11.68
C GLY A 235 13.55 5.33 -10.49
N GLY A 236 14.49 5.29 -9.52
CA GLY A 236 14.46 4.36 -8.38
C GLY A 236 13.39 4.65 -7.34
N PHE A 237 13.25 3.70 -6.39
CA PHE A 237 12.29 3.77 -5.30
C PHE A 237 12.46 5.06 -4.48
N ALA A 238 11.32 5.70 -4.16
CA ALA A 238 11.24 6.92 -3.35
C ALA A 238 12.11 8.10 -3.86
N LYS A 239 12.45 8.14 -5.17
CA LYS A 239 13.06 9.30 -5.78
C LYS A 239 11.99 10.20 -6.40
N SER A 240 12.02 11.47 -6.07
CA SER A 240 11.20 12.50 -6.73
C SER A 240 11.95 13.13 -7.90
N SER A 241 11.19 13.65 -8.86
CA SER A 241 11.72 14.48 -9.96
C SER A 241 10.79 15.65 -10.23
N PRO A 242 11.27 16.76 -10.80
CA PRO A 242 10.40 17.87 -11.17
C PRO A 242 9.22 17.45 -12.06
N ALA A 243 9.43 16.54 -12.99
CA ALA A 243 8.36 16.03 -13.86
C ALA A 243 7.27 15.30 -13.08
N LEU A 244 7.65 14.46 -12.09
CA LEU A 244 6.68 13.78 -11.24
C LEU A 244 5.92 14.76 -10.34
N ILE A 245 6.59 15.73 -9.74
CA ILE A 245 5.95 16.76 -8.91
C ILE A 245 4.97 17.59 -9.74
N ASN A 246 5.36 18.03 -10.93
CA ASN A 246 4.47 18.75 -11.84
C ASN A 246 3.24 17.92 -12.23
N PHE A 247 3.44 16.62 -12.48
CA PHE A 247 2.32 15.70 -12.74
C PHE A 247 1.38 15.63 -11.54
N MET A 248 1.90 15.44 -10.33
CA MET A 248 1.09 15.34 -9.09
C MET A 248 0.23 16.59 -8.89
N ASN A 249 0.83 17.77 -9.02
CA ASN A 249 0.12 19.04 -8.86
C ASN A 249 -0.97 19.22 -9.93
N ARG A 250 -0.66 18.94 -11.20
CA ARG A 250 -1.65 18.97 -12.30
C ARG A 250 -2.78 17.97 -12.09
N PHE A 251 -2.45 16.73 -11.72
CA PHE A 251 -3.43 15.67 -11.50
C PHE A 251 -4.39 16.03 -10.36
N HIS A 252 -3.84 16.56 -9.25
CA HIS A 252 -4.66 17.05 -8.13
C HIS A 252 -5.55 18.24 -8.55
N GLN A 253 -5.01 19.22 -9.27
CA GLN A 253 -5.79 20.37 -9.75
C GLN A 253 -6.96 19.96 -10.64
N GLN A 254 -6.79 18.94 -11.48
CA GLN A 254 -7.80 18.48 -12.42
C GLN A 254 -8.87 17.57 -11.79
N ASN A 255 -8.48 16.77 -10.78
CA ASN A 255 -9.33 15.69 -10.27
C ASN A 255 -9.66 15.79 -8.79
N SER A 256 -9.05 16.73 -8.04
CA SER A 256 -9.14 16.83 -6.58
C SER A 256 -8.71 15.53 -5.86
N ILE A 257 -7.77 14.80 -6.44
CA ILE A 257 -7.21 13.56 -5.89
C ILE A 257 -5.75 13.79 -5.56
N PRO A 258 -5.36 13.85 -4.28
CA PRO A 258 -3.97 13.87 -3.89
C PRO A 258 -3.32 12.52 -4.20
N THR A 259 -2.04 12.52 -4.55
CA THR A 259 -1.27 11.29 -4.79
C THR A 259 0.04 11.33 -4.01
N ASP A 260 0.58 10.17 -3.64
CA ASP A 260 1.93 10.07 -3.09
C ASP A 260 2.96 9.86 -4.21
N PHE A 261 4.16 10.40 -4.03
CA PHE A 261 5.19 10.37 -5.08
C PHE A 261 5.87 8.99 -5.25
N VAL A 262 5.68 8.07 -4.29
CA VAL A 262 6.31 6.74 -4.33
C VAL A 262 5.50 5.75 -5.15
N TYR A 263 4.17 5.71 -4.93
CA TYR A 263 3.28 4.69 -5.47
C TYR A 263 2.21 5.26 -6.40
N THR A 264 1.29 6.05 -5.86
CA THR A 264 0.04 6.40 -6.55
C THR A 264 0.25 7.39 -7.68
N ALA A 265 1.14 8.36 -7.55
CA ALA A 265 1.46 9.27 -8.66
C ALA A 265 2.07 8.52 -9.84
N ARG A 266 2.96 7.57 -9.58
CA ARG A 266 3.58 6.75 -10.63
C ARG A 266 2.58 5.85 -11.33
N LEU A 267 1.60 5.32 -10.57
CA LEU A 267 0.49 4.56 -11.11
C LEU A 267 -0.37 5.39 -12.04
N MET A 268 -0.83 6.56 -11.59
CA MET A 268 -1.69 7.45 -12.39
C MET A 268 -0.96 7.95 -13.64
N PHE A 269 0.32 8.27 -13.52
CA PHE A 269 1.14 8.64 -14.66
C PHE A 269 1.27 7.51 -15.69
N ALA A 270 1.50 6.28 -15.25
CA ALA A 270 1.59 5.13 -16.14
C ALA A 270 0.28 4.91 -16.92
N ILE A 271 -0.88 5.09 -16.28
CA ILE A 271 -2.18 5.00 -16.96
C ILE A 271 -2.32 6.12 -18.01
N GLU A 272 -2.00 7.37 -17.67
CA GLU A 272 -2.01 8.47 -18.65
C GLU A 272 -1.09 8.20 -19.84
N ASP A 273 0.11 7.68 -19.60
CA ASP A 273 1.06 7.33 -20.66
C ASP A 273 0.52 6.24 -21.59
N LEU A 274 -0.12 5.21 -21.05
CA LEU A 274 -0.78 4.16 -21.85
C LEU A 274 -1.93 4.71 -22.70
N LEU A 275 -2.72 5.64 -22.15
CA LEU A 275 -3.80 6.33 -22.88
C LEU A 275 -3.23 7.21 -24.01
N HIS A 276 -2.14 7.92 -23.76
CA HIS A 276 -1.44 8.71 -24.76
C HIS A 276 -0.90 7.86 -25.92
N LYS A 277 -0.33 6.71 -25.59
CA LYS A 277 0.25 5.75 -26.53
C LYS A 277 -0.79 4.87 -27.22
N LYS A 278 -2.07 4.98 -26.82
CA LYS A 278 -3.17 4.15 -27.35
C LYS A 278 -2.90 2.65 -27.20
N VAL A 279 -2.30 2.23 -26.10
CA VAL A 279 -1.94 0.82 -25.84
C VAL A 279 -3.19 0.01 -25.45
N LEU A 280 -4.12 0.63 -24.73
CA LEU A 280 -5.34 -0.04 -24.26
C LEU A 280 -6.40 -0.09 -25.37
N PRO A 281 -7.11 -1.20 -25.50
CA PRO A 281 -8.19 -1.33 -26.48
C PRO A 281 -9.29 -0.28 -26.24
N LYS A 282 -9.94 0.14 -27.32
CA LYS A 282 -11.17 0.93 -27.24
C LYS A 282 -12.24 0.18 -26.42
N GLY A 283 -13.03 0.90 -25.66
CA GLY A 283 -14.04 0.33 -24.77
C GLY A 283 -13.48 -0.23 -23.47
N SER A 284 -12.17 -0.10 -23.21
CA SER A 284 -11.58 -0.52 -21.92
C SER A 284 -12.21 0.25 -20.75
N ARG A 285 -12.48 -0.49 -19.67
CA ARG A 285 -12.97 0.06 -18.41
C ARG A 285 -11.90 -0.16 -17.35
N ILE A 286 -11.25 0.94 -16.94
CA ILE A 286 -10.10 0.94 -16.04
C ILE A 286 -10.55 1.21 -14.61
N LEU A 287 -10.07 0.42 -13.66
CA LEU A 287 -10.08 0.71 -12.22
C LEU A 287 -8.65 0.85 -11.72
N ALA A 288 -8.28 2.02 -11.24
CA ALA A 288 -7.01 2.24 -10.54
C ALA A 288 -7.22 2.19 -9.03
N ILE A 289 -6.35 1.49 -8.30
CA ILE A 289 -6.43 1.42 -6.84
C ILE A 289 -5.58 2.52 -6.21
N HIS A 290 -6.22 3.49 -5.56
CA HIS A 290 -5.52 4.48 -4.75
C HIS A 290 -5.14 3.87 -3.41
N SER A 291 -3.93 3.37 -3.30
CA SER A 291 -3.45 2.56 -2.17
C SER A 291 -3.08 3.34 -0.90
N GLY A 292 -3.45 4.61 -0.81
CA GLY A 292 -3.10 5.49 0.32
C GLY A 292 -1.61 5.89 0.28
N GLY A 293 -1.05 6.16 1.46
CA GLY A 293 0.38 6.44 1.59
C GLY A 293 0.76 7.91 1.49
N LEU A 294 -0.19 8.83 1.58
CA LEU A 294 0.02 10.28 1.44
C LEU A 294 1.04 10.84 2.47
N GLN A 295 1.17 10.20 3.63
CA GLN A 295 2.19 10.55 4.65
C GLN A 295 3.62 10.54 4.07
N GLY A 296 3.88 9.71 3.03
CA GLY A 296 5.17 9.66 2.34
C GLY A 296 5.58 11.01 1.77
N ASN A 297 4.62 11.86 1.40
CA ASN A 297 4.88 13.20 0.88
C ASN A 297 5.55 14.13 1.89
N ASN A 298 5.44 13.85 3.20
CA ASN A 298 6.14 14.61 4.24
C ASN A 298 7.68 14.50 4.15
N SER A 299 8.20 13.57 3.36
CA SER A 299 9.64 13.48 3.05
C SER A 299 10.09 14.44 1.94
N LEU A 300 9.16 15.07 1.21
CA LEU A 300 9.45 16.08 0.21
C LEU A 300 9.70 17.43 0.87
N LYS A 301 10.44 18.29 0.16
CA LYS A 301 10.62 19.68 0.58
C LYS A 301 9.27 20.39 0.63
N SER A 302 9.02 21.14 1.70
CA SER A 302 7.80 21.94 1.86
C SER A 302 7.58 22.88 0.66
N GLY A 303 6.31 23.02 0.24
CA GLY A 303 5.92 23.88 -0.85
C GLY A 303 6.08 23.30 -2.26
N LEU A 304 6.54 22.05 -2.41
CA LEU A 304 6.61 21.40 -3.74
C LEU A 304 5.22 20.93 -4.21
N LEU A 305 4.37 20.51 -3.31
CA LEU A 305 3.00 20.09 -3.62
C LEU A 305 2.02 21.20 -3.29
N GLY A 306 1.04 21.42 -4.16
CA GLY A 306 -0.04 22.40 -4.00
C GLY A 306 -1.26 21.86 -3.25
N PHE A 307 -1.11 20.75 -2.50
CA PHE A 307 -2.17 20.07 -1.73
C PHE A 307 -1.63 19.41 -0.48
#